data_a0c810e11c6c6f7929f3678eaea95a05
#
_entry.id   a0c810e11c6c6f7929f3678eaea95a05
#
_cell.length_a   1.000
_cell.length_b   1.000
_cell.length_c   1.000
_cell.angle_alpha   90.00
_cell.angle_beta   90.00
_cell.angle_gamma   90.00
#
_symmetry.space_group_name_H-M   'P 1'
#
loop_
_entity.id
_entity.type
_entity.pdbx_description
1 polymer ?
#
loop_
_entity_poly.entity_id
_entity_poly.type
_entity_poly.pdbx_seq_one_letter_code
_entity_poly.pdbx_strand_id
1 'polypeptide(L)'
;MPEIQPETIQYKLVDTVKLYLHIYKPQNFNKNKAYNSIVFFHGGGWNTGNYKAFKRQSSYLASRGMIAISVDYRIKKIHGTTPFDAVEDAKSAIRYVRKHAEKLCINPNKIAAGGGSAGGHLAAACGNIEGLEGPKEDLSISSKPNALVLFNPVYDNSKKGFGYNRMNGRYLEISPLHNITKGAPPTIIFFGSKDKTTPLESSKLYEKKMKAIGSRCDLFLYEGATHSFFNKGNYFIDTLRKTDLFLKSLGYLDGEPTI
;
A
#
# COMPACT_ATOMS: atom_id res chain seq x y z
N MET A 1 2.92 11.01 -19.26
CA MET A 1 1.73 10.52 -18.51
C MET A 1 0.83 11.72 -18.23
N PRO A 2 -0.49 11.59 -18.40
CA PRO A 2 -1.41 12.68 -18.07
C PRO A 2 -1.35 12.98 -16.57
N GLU A 3 -1.40 14.26 -16.22
CA GLU A 3 -1.51 14.66 -14.83
C GLU A 3 -2.99 14.70 -14.45
N ILE A 4 -3.42 13.75 -13.62
CA ILE A 4 -4.80 13.68 -13.12
C ILE A 4 -4.86 14.36 -11.75
N GLN A 5 -5.79 15.28 -11.58
CA GLN A 5 -6.07 15.89 -10.28
C GLN A 5 -7.04 14.99 -9.51
N PRO A 6 -6.77 14.69 -8.22
CA PRO A 6 -7.64 13.84 -7.43
C PRO A 6 -8.87 14.59 -6.89
N GLU A 7 -9.98 13.87 -6.79
CA GLU A 7 -11.09 14.26 -5.91
C GLU A 7 -10.73 13.91 -4.46
N THR A 8 -11.20 14.69 -3.50
CA THR A 8 -10.87 14.47 -2.08
C THR A 8 -12.12 14.13 -1.29
N ILE A 9 -12.08 13.03 -0.52
CA ILE A 9 -13.18 12.59 0.33
C ILE A 9 -12.65 12.32 1.74
N GLN A 10 -13.28 12.89 2.78
CA GLN A 10 -12.98 12.55 4.16
C GLN A 10 -13.46 11.12 4.45
N TYR A 11 -12.54 10.24 4.92
CA TYR A 11 -12.88 8.86 5.26
C TYR A 11 -12.88 8.60 6.77
N LYS A 12 -12.15 9.39 7.53
CA LYS A 12 -12.02 9.21 8.98
C LYS A 12 -11.94 10.56 9.70
N LEU A 13 -12.46 10.59 10.89
CA LEU A 13 -12.29 11.69 11.87
C LEU A 13 -11.85 11.05 13.18
N VAL A 14 -10.69 11.46 13.70
CA VAL A 14 -10.18 11.05 15.02
C VAL A 14 -9.98 12.31 15.83
N ASP A 15 -10.82 12.51 16.83
CA ASP A 15 -10.92 13.76 17.56
C ASP A 15 -11.13 14.97 16.64
N THR A 16 -10.11 15.80 16.44
CA THR A 16 -10.13 16.93 15.50
C THR A 16 -9.42 16.68 14.19
N VAL A 17 -8.74 15.51 14.05
CA VAL A 17 -7.93 15.16 12.89
C VAL A 17 -8.81 14.56 11.78
N LYS A 18 -8.92 15.26 10.66
CA LYS A 18 -9.61 14.80 9.46
C LYS A 18 -8.62 14.11 8.53
N LEU A 19 -8.95 12.89 8.10
CA LEU A 19 -8.14 12.11 7.17
C LEU A 19 -8.89 11.92 5.85
N TYR A 20 -8.17 12.01 4.73
CA TYR A 20 -8.76 12.07 3.41
C TYR A 20 -8.24 10.98 2.49
N LEU A 21 -9.11 10.55 1.57
CA LEU A 21 -8.78 9.80 0.35
C LEU A 21 -8.64 10.80 -0.79
N HIS A 22 -7.56 10.70 -1.57
CA HIS A 22 -7.33 11.46 -2.79
C HIS A 22 -7.49 10.52 -3.97
N ILE A 23 -8.61 10.63 -4.69
CA ILE A 23 -9.12 9.64 -5.67
C ILE A 23 -8.82 10.11 -7.09
N TYR A 24 -7.97 9.37 -7.79
CA TYR A 24 -7.63 9.57 -9.19
C TYR A 24 -8.51 8.66 -10.05
N LYS A 25 -9.38 9.26 -10.86
CA LYS A 25 -10.32 8.55 -11.73
C LYS A 25 -9.80 8.47 -13.17
N PRO A 26 -10.16 7.42 -13.94
CA PRO A 26 -9.91 7.38 -15.37
C PRO A 26 -10.47 8.59 -16.10
N GLN A 27 -9.84 9.02 -17.21
CA GLN A 27 -10.34 10.14 -18.01
C GLN A 27 -11.78 9.91 -18.53
N ASN A 28 -12.07 8.67 -18.95
CA ASN A 28 -13.40 8.26 -19.42
C ASN A 28 -14.20 7.60 -18.29
N PHE A 29 -14.20 8.22 -17.10
CA PHE A 29 -14.92 7.70 -15.94
C PHE A 29 -16.42 7.65 -16.20
N ASN A 30 -17.02 6.46 -15.99
CA ASN A 30 -18.44 6.19 -16.10
C ASN A 30 -18.99 5.72 -14.75
N LYS A 31 -19.92 6.49 -14.17
CA LYS A 31 -20.53 6.18 -12.87
C LYS A 31 -21.34 4.87 -12.83
N ASN A 32 -21.68 4.32 -13.99
CA ASN A 32 -22.43 3.06 -14.11
C ASN A 32 -21.52 1.83 -14.23
N LYS A 33 -20.18 2.01 -14.12
CA LYS A 33 -19.20 0.93 -14.19
C LYS A 33 -18.50 0.78 -12.84
N ALA A 34 -18.30 -0.47 -12.38
CA ALA A 34 -17.44 -0.76 -11.26
C ALA A 34 -15.97 -0.91 -11.73
N TYR A 35 -15.06 -0.18 -11.10
CA TYR A 35 -13.63 -0.16 -11.42
C TYR A 35 -12.82 -0.97 -10.41
N ASN A 36 -11.81 -1.67 -10.87
CA ASN A 36 -10.78 -2.20 -9.98
C ASN A 36 -9.97 -1.03 -9.41
N SER A 37 -9.45 -1.18 -8.19
CA SER A 37 -8.79 -0.06 -7.50
C SER A 37 -7.48 -0.44 -6.83
N ILE A 38 -6.67 0.59 -6.57
CA ILE A 38 -5.47 0.49 -5.74
C ILE A 38 -5.42 1.64 -4.74
N VAL A 39 -5.06 1.33 -3.50
CA VAL A 39 -4.94 2.27 -2.38
C VAL A 39 -3.47 2.40 -2.01
N PHE A 40 -2.88 3.60 -2.17
CA PHE A 40 -1.48 3.88 -1.89
C PHE A 40 -1.27 4.61 -0.58
N PHE A 41 -0.30 4.12 0.19
CA PHE A 41 0.20 4.75 1.41
C PHE A 41 1.62 5.29 1.18
N HIS A 42 1.85 6.55 1.57
CA HIS A 42 3.15 7.19 1.41
C HIS A 42 4.20 6.69 2.41
N GLY A 43 5.48 6.84 2.06
CA GLY A 43 6.60 6.60 2.97
C GLY A 43 6.80 7.76 3.97
N GLY A 44 7.96 7.72 4.66
CA GLY A 44 8.35 8.76 5.61
C GLY A 44 8.44 8.28 7.06
N GLY A 45 8.58 6.96 7.26
CA GLY A 45 8.84 6.33 8.56
C GLY A 45 7.72 6.57 9.58
N TRP A 46 6.46 6.69 9.17
CA TRP A 46 5.29 7.06 10.02
C TRP A 46 5.46 8.40 10.73
N ASN A 47 6.43 9.19 10.32
CA ASN A 47 6.79 10.47 10.94
C ASN A 47 6.48 11.66 10.05
N THR A 48 6.69 11.53 8.73
CA THR A 48 6.52 12.57 7.72
C THR A 48 5.88 12.01 6.45
N GLY A 49 5.69 12.86 5.43
CA GLY A 49 5.17 12.48 4.13
C GLY A 49 3.75 13.02 3.89
N ASN A 50 3.22 12.77 2.72
CA ASN A 50 1.86 13.12 2.33
C ASN A 50 1.42 12.33 1.09
N TYR A 51 0.13 12.41 0.74
CA TYR A 51 -0.51 11.68 -0.36
C TYR A 51 0.14 11.90 -1.74
N LYS A 52 0.84 13.03 -1.98
CA LYS A 52 1.45 13.36 -3.29
C LYS A 52 2.61 12.42 -3.67
N ALA A 53 3.15 11.67 -2.70
CA ALA A 53 4.28 10.77 -2.93
C ALA A 53 4.00 9.70 -4.02
N PHE A 54 2.74 9.30 -4.19
CA PHE A 54 2.31 8.34 -5.22
C PHE A 54 1.49 8.96 -6.35
N LYS A 55 1.50 10.31 -6.51
CA LYS A 55 0.74 11.01 -7.56
C LYS A 55 1.02 10.45 -8.97
N ARG A 56 2.29 10.19 -9.30
CA ARG A 56 2.69 9.70 -10.62
C ARG A 56 2.18 8.29 -10.89
N GLN A 57 2.33 7.37 -9.93
CA GLN A 57 1.83 6.00 -10.01
C GLN A 57 0.30 5.98 -10.07
N SER A 58 -0.36 6.80 -9.25
CA SER A 58 -1.82 6.93 -9.24
C SER A 58 -2.35 7.45 -10.57
N SER A 59 -1.75 8.50 -11.14
CA SER A 59 -2.14 9.05 -12.45
C SER A 59 -1.96 8.03 -13.58
N TYR A 60 -0.86 7.26 -13.55
CA TYR A 60 -0.64 6.20 -14.54
C TYR A 60 -1.71 5.11 -14.44
N LEU A 61 -1.93 4.54 -13.27
CA LEU A 61 -2.91 3.45 -13.12
C LEU A 61 -4.35 3.92 -13.38
N ALA A 62 -4.65 5.18 -13.09
CA ALA A 62 -5.91 5.78 -13.49
C ALA A 62 -6.03 5.92 -15.02
N SER A 63 -4.95 6.31 -15.73
CA SER A 63 -4.95 6.34 -17.20
C SER A 63 -5.10 4.94 -17.82
N ARG A 64 -4.74 3.89 -17.07
CA ARG A 64 -4.94 2.48 -17.44
C ARG A 64 -6.34 1.95 -17.14
N GLY A 65 -7.23 2.77 -16.56
CA GLY A 65 -8.62 2.41 -16.30
C GLY A 65 -8.92 1.92 -14.88
N MET A 66 -8.00 2.03 -13.93
CA MET A 66 -8.28 1.78 -12.50
C MET A 66 -8.73 3.05 -11.77
N ILE A 67 -9.36 2.92 -10.62
CA ILE A 67 -9.41 4.00 -9.63
C ILE A 67 -8.19 3.85 -8.71
N ALA A 68 -7.30 4.87 -8.71
CA ALA A 68 -6.17 4.91 -7.80
C ALA A 68 -6.44 5.91 -6.68
N ILE A 69 -6.08 5.56 -5.46
CA ILE A 69 -6.39 6.32 -4.25
C ILE A 69 -5.10 6.52 -3.46
N SER A 70 -4.73 7.76 -3.15
CA SER A 70 -3.67 8.06 -2.19
C SER A 70 -4.28 8.48 -0.87
N VAL A 71 -3.74 8.00 0.24
CA VAL A 71 -4.36 8.11 1.57
C VAL A 71 -3.57 9.03 2.49
N ASP A 72 -4.27 9.92 3.18
CA ASP A 72 -3.73 10.56 4.38
C ASP A 72 -3.91 9.63 5.57
N TYR A 73 -2.86 9.47 6.36
CA TYR A 73 -2.90 8.75 7.64
C TYR A 73 -2.15 9.56 8.70
N ARG A 74 -2.44 9.33 9.97
CA ARG A 74 -1.80 10.06 11.08
C ARG A 74 -0.30 9.78 11.13
N ILE A 75 0.50 10.84 11.25
CA ILE A 75 1.96 10.80 11.31
C ILE A 75 2.48 11.53 12.56
N LYS A 76 3.60 11.05 13.11
CA LYS A 76 4.14 11.54 14.39
C LYS A 76 4.40 13.04 14.40
N LYS A 77 5.02 13.59 13.36
CA LYS A 77 5.44 15.01 13.33
C LYS A 77 4.27 15.99 13.45
N ILE A 78 3.09 15.63 12.92
CA ILE A 78 1.91 16.49 12.90
C ILE A 78 0.93 16.12 14.02
N HIS A 79 0.76 14.83 14.28
CA HIS A 79 -0.33 14.32 15.10
C HIS A 79 0.15 13.69 16.42
N GLY A 80 1.48 13.60 16.66
CA GLY A 80 2.02 12.96 17.86
C GLY A 80 1.81 11.45 17.96
N THR A 81 1.39 10.80 16.87
CA THR A 81 0.94 9.42 16.83
C THR A 81 2.06 8.40 16.65
N THR A 82 1.73 7.13 16.83
CA THR A 82 2.61 5.97 16.73
C THR A 82 2.41 5.23 15.38
N PRO A 83 3.28 4.27 15.02
CA PRO A 83 3.04 3.39 13.88
C PRO A 83 1.75 2.55 13.98
N PHE A 84 1.28 2.25 15.19
CA PHE A 84 0.01 1.54 15.42
C PHE A 84 -1.19 2.35 14.94
N ASP A 85 -1.21 3.65 15.27
CA ASP A 85 -2.24 4.57 14.78
C ASP A 85 -2.25 4.66 13.25
N ALA A 86 -1.06 4.63 12.63
CA ALA A 86 -0.95 4.64 11.18
C ALA A 86 -1.50 3.35 10.52
N VAL A 87 -1.30 2.17 11.17
CA VAL A 87 -1.88 0.89 10.71
C VAL A 87 -3.40 0.90 10.88
N GLU A 88 -3.90 1.41 12.01
CA GLU A 88 -5.34 1.58 12.23
C GLU A 88 -5.97 2.44 11.13
N ASP A 89 -5.35 3.58 10.80
CA ASP A 89 -5.85 4.46 9.74
C ASP A 89 -5.80 3.81 8.35
N ALA A 90 -4.73 3.05 8.06
CA ALA A 90 -4.62 2.33 6.78
C ALA A 90 -5.72 1.27 6.64
N LYS A 91 -6.00 0.52 7.68
CA LYS A 91 -7.11 -0.46 7.72
C LYS A 91 -8.45 0.23 7.56
N SER A 92 -8.68 1.34 8.28
CA SER A 92 -9.89 2.16 8.13
C SER A 92 -10.09 2.64 6.69
N ALA A 93 -9.01 3.06 6.01
CA ALA A 93 -9.08 3.52 4.61
C ALA A 93 -9.52 2.40 3.65
N ILE A 94 -8.91 1.20 3.74
CA ILE A 94 -9.31 0.05 2.91
C ILE A 94 -10.77 -0.33 3.21
N ARG A 95 -11.16 -0.38 4.47
CA ARG A 95 -12.52 -0.70 4.89
C ARG A 95 -13.51 0.33 4.39
N TYR A 96 -13.19 1.63 4.48
CA TYR A 96 -14.03 2.69 3.95
C TYR A 96 -14.25 2.54 2.44
N VAL A 97 -13.19 2.29 1.68
CA VAL A 97 -13.26 2.06 0.22
C VAL A 97 -14.17 0.87 -0.09
N ARG A 98 -14.05 -0.23 0.65
CA ARG A 98 -14.88 -1.43 0.44
C ARG A 98 -16.34 -1.19 0.86
N LYS A 99 -16.57 -0.53 1.99
CA LYS A 99 -17.90 -0.17 2.49
C LYS A 99 -18.68 0.70 1.51
N HIS A 100 -17.99 1.64 0.90
CA HIS A 100 -18.59 2.61 -0.02
C HIS A 100 -18.31 2.29 -1.50
N ALA A 101 -18.01 1.02 -1.81
CA ALA A 101 -17.60 0.60 -3.15
C ALA A 101 -18.60 0.98 -4.24
N GLU A 102 -19.89 0.81 -4.02
CA GLU A 102 -20.95 1.24 -4.95
C GLU A 102 -20.90 2.74 -5.21
N LYS A 103 -20.93 3.57 -4.17
CA LYS A 103 -20.85 5.03 -4.27
C LYS A 103 -19.57 5.52 -4.95
N LEU A 104 -18.45 4.81 -4.74
CA LEU A 104 -17.16 5.12 -5.33
C LEU A 104 -16.97 4.49 -6.72
N CYS A 105 -17.94 3.71 -7.21
CA CYS A 105 -17.85 2.93 -8.44
C CYS A 105 -16.66 1.96 -8.45
N ILE A 106 -16.39 1.31 -7.33
CA ILE A 106 -15.28 0.37 -7.14
C ILE A 106 -15.81 -1.06 -7.03
N ASN A 107 -15.07 -2.01 -7.61
CA ASN A 107 -15.29 -3.44 -7.37
C ASN A 107 -14.75 -3.81 -5.98
N PRO A 108 -15.61 -4.17 -4.99
CA PRO A 108 -15.17 -4.46 -3.63
C PRO A 108 -14.26 -5.69 -3.51
N ASN A 109 -14.24 -6.55 -4.53
CA ASN A 109 -13.43 -7.76 -4.60
C ASN A 109 -12.10 -7.57 -5.36
N LYS A 110 -11.81 -6.35 -5.84
CA LYS A 110 -10.61 -5.99 -6.59
C LYS A 110 -10.02 -4.68 -6.06
N ILE A 111 -9.69 -4.66 -4.77
CA ILE A 111 -9.02 -3.55 -4.10
C ILE A 111 -7.58 -3.98 -3.78
N ALA A 112 -6.61 -3.49 -4.53
CA ALA A 112 -5.20 -3.65 -4.21
C ALA A 112 -4.75 -2.59 -3.19
N ALA A 113 -3.66 -2.86 -2.46
CA ALA A 113 -2.97 -1.86 -1.65
C ALA A 113 -1.50 -1.79 -2.03
N GLY A 114 -0.91 -0.60 -1.96
CA GLY A 114 0.50 -0.40 -2.27
C GLY A 114 1.13 0.71 -1.44
N GLY A 115 2.44 0.79 -1.51
CA GLY A 115 3.16 1.85 -0.82
C GLY A 115 4.67 1.64 -0.80
N GLY A 116 5.39 2.69 -0.39
CA GLY A 116 6.84 2.67 -0.27
C GLY A 116 7.31 2.81 1.17
N SER A 117 8.39 2.08 1.55
CA SER A 117 8.97 2.20 2.89
C SER A 117 7.94 1.95 4.01
N ALA A 118 7.70 2.91 4.89
CA ALA A 118 6.63 2.84 5.89
C ALA A 118 5.23 2.69 5.28
N GLY A 119 4.96 3.25 4.09
CA GLY A 119 3.70 3.02 3.36
C GLY A 119 3.58 1.60 2.82
N GLY A 120 4.69 1.00 2.41
CA GLY A 120 4.76 -0.42 2.07
C GLY A 120 4.49 -1.32 3.29
N HIS A 121 4.95 -0.90 4.48
CA HIS A 121 4.57 -1.54 5.74
C HIS A 121 3.06 -1.48 5.98
N LEU A 122 2.44 -0.30 5.82
CA LEU A 122 1.00 -0.14 6.03
C LEU A 122 0.18 -1.04 5.09
N ALA A 123 0.55 -1.09 3.80
CA ALA A 123 -0.09 -1.98 2.84
C ALA A 123 0.07 -3.46 3.22
N ALA A 124 1.29 -3.88 3.59
CA ALA A 124 1.57 -5.25 4.03
C ALA A 124 0.87 -5.58 5.35
N ALA A 125 0.78 -4.63 6.28
CA ALA A 125 0.05 -4.78 7.54
C ALA A 125 -1.45 -5.04 7.30
N CYS A 126 -2.09 -4.27 6.41
CA CYS A 126 -3.47 -4.54 6.01
C CYS A 126 -3.67 -5.95 5.43
N GLY A 127 -2.65 -6.49 4.75
CA GLY A 127 -2.72 -7.82 4.14
C GLY A 127 -2.44 -8.99 5.08
N ASN A 128 -1.64 -8.79 6.13
CA ASN A 128 -1.08 -9.88 6.94
C ASN A 128 -1.39 -9.81 8.43
N ILE A 129 -1.82 -8.67 8.96
CA ILE A 129 -2.00 -8.48 10.40
C ILE A 129 -3.48 -8.47 10.76
N GLU A 130 -3.86 -9.33 11.67
CA GLU A 130 -5.16 -9.31 12.31
C GLU A 130 -5.16 -8.35 13.51
N GLY A 131 -6.31 -7.80 13.87
CA GLY A 131 -6.43 -6.78 14.91
C GLY A 131 -5.93 -5.40 14.46
N LEU A 132 -5.61 -4.54 15.42
CA LEU A 132 -5.25 -3.12 15.21
C LEU A 132 -6.33 -2.33 14.44
N GLU A 133 -7.58 -2.69 14.68
CA GLU A 133 -8.75 -2.04 14.10
C GLU A 133 -9.18 -0.85 14.98
N GLY A 134 -9.73 0.19 14.37
CA GLY A 134 -10.31 1.30 15.11
C GLY A 134 -11.51 0.86 15.97
N PRO A 135 -11.73 1.49 17.14
CA PRO A 135 -12.73 1.02 18.12
C PRO A 135 -14.19 1.09 17.66
N LYS A 136 -14.47 1.82 16.58
CA LYS A 136 -15.82 1.99 16.00
C LYS A 136 -15.95 1.41 14.60
N GLU A 137 -15.01 0.54 14.20
CA GLU A 137 -15.01 -0.07 12.88
C GLU A 137 -16.01 -1.22 12.78
N ASP A 138 -16.69 -1.29 11.66
CA ASP A 138 -17.54 -2.44 11.32
C ASP A 138 -16.68 -3.60 10.82
N LEU A 139 -16.37 -4.54 11.68
CA LEU A 139 -15.48 -5.67 11.41
C LEU A 139 -16.09 -6.71 10.45
N SER A 140 -17.38 -6.63 10.14
CA SER A 140 -17.99 -7.45 9.08
C SER A 140 -17.49 -7.09 7.68
N ILE A 141 -16.91 -5.88 7.54
CA ILE A 141 -16.31 -5.38 6.31
C ILE A 141 -14.78 -5.51 6.40
N SER A 142 -14.21 -6.34 5.54
CA SER A 142 -12.78 -6.62 5.58
C SER A 142 -11.91 -5.40 5.23
N SER A 143 -10.87 -5.14 6.03
CA SER A 143 -9.78 -4.21 5.73
C SER A 143 -8.65 -4.85 4.92
N LYS A 144 -8.75 -6.15 4.59
CA LYS A 144 -7.70 -6.89 3.87
C LYS A 144 -7.77 -6.59 2.37
N PRO A 145 -6.69 -6.10 1.73
CA PRO A 145 -6.64 -5.90 0.28
C PRO A 145 -6.58 -7.24 -0.46
N ASN A 146 -6.95 -7.21 -1.75
CA ASN A 146 -6.95 -8.39 -2.60
C ASN A 146 -5.60 -8.63 -3.34
N ALA A 147 -4.71 -7.65 -3.35
CA ALA A 147 -3.34 -7.74 -3.86
C ALA A 147 -2.44 -6.67 -3.21
N LEU A 148 -1.12 -6.90 -3.21
CA LEU A 148 -0.14 -5.97 -2.63
C LEU A 148 0.92 -5.55 -3.66
N VAL A 149 1.25 -4.24 -3.70
CA VAL A 149 2.30 -3.64 -4.54
C VAL A 149 3.28 -2.87 -3.65
N LEU A 150 4.45 -3.43 -3.40
CA LEU A 150 5.33 -2.99 -2.32
C LEU A 150 6.68 -2.49 -2.85
N PHE A 151 7.01 -1.23 -2.56
CA PHE A 151 8.26 -0.58 -2.97
C PHE A 151 9.17 -0.40 -1.75
N ASN A 152 10.34 -1.05 -1.74
CA ASN A 152 11.29 -1.05 -0.62
C ASN A 152 10.59 -1.00 0.77
N PRO A 153 9.66 -1.92 1.05
CA PRO A 153 8.82 -1.85 2.24
C PRO A 153 9.58 -2.18 3.52
N VAL A 154 9.04 -1.73 4.64
CA VAL A 154 9.40 -2.24 5.96
C VAL A 154 8.54 -3.48 6.22
N TYR A 155 9.18 -4.61 6.51
CA TYR A 155 8.49 -5.85 6.88
C TYR A 155 8.76 -6.26 8.30
N ASP A 156 10.01 -6.00 8.76
CA ASP A 156 10.51 -6.42 10.04
C ASP A 156 10.67 -5.21 10.96
N ASN A 157 9.93 -5.22 12.05
CA ASN A 157 9.99 -4.20 13.09
C ASN A 157 10.76 -4.69 14.33
N SER A 158 11.43 -5.86 14.25
CA SER A 158 12.32 -6.36 15.30
C SER A 158 13.60 -5.51 15.42
N LYS A 159 14.46 -5.87 16.38
CA LYS A 159 15.80 -5.25 16.53
C LYS A 159 16.68 -5.34 15.28
N LYS A 160 16.42 -6.33 14.40
CA LYS A 160 17.15 -6.53 13.14
C LYS A 160 16.55 -5.77 11.96
N GLY A 161 15.34 -5.22 12.14
CA GLY A 161 14.60 -4.50 11.10
C GLY A 161 14.61 -3.00 11.30
N PHE A 162 13.51 -2.35 10.95
CA PHE A 162 13.37 -0.90 11.01
C PHE A 162 12.32 -0.46 12.03
N GLY A 163 12.67 0.55 12.81
CA GLY A 163 11.73 1.25 13.70
C GLY A 163 11.43 0.55 15.02
N TYR A 164 12.21 -0.44 15.44
CA TYR A 164 12.01 -1.19 16.69
C TYR A 164 11.71 -0.31 17.91
N ASN A 165 12.48 0.78 18.09
CA ASN A 165 12.31 1.70 19.23
C ASN A 165 10.97 2.47 19.21
N ARG A 166 10.22 2.42 18.12
CA ARG A 166 8.89 3.04 17.97
C ARG A 166 7.76 2.08 18.29
N MET A 167 8.08 0.79 18.52
CA MET A 167 7.10 -0.27 18.75
C MET A 167 6.84 -0.54 20.23
N ASN A 168 7.55 0.12 21.14
CA ASN A 168 7.38 -0.04 22.61
C ASN A 168 7.37 -1.52 23.04
N GLY A 169 8.27 -2.34 22.47
CA GLY A 169 8.33 -3.79 22.75
C GLY A 169 7.30 -4.66 22.02
N ARG A 170 6.29 -4.04 21.39
CA ARG A 170 5.14 -4.72 20.76
C ARG A 170 5.35 -5.01 19.27
N TYR A 171 6.59 -5.17 18.81
CA TYR A 171 6.88 -5.28 17.38
C TYR A 171 6.22 -6.49 16.70
N LEU A 172 5.97 -7.57 17.42
CA LEU A 172 5.28 -8.75 16.87
C LEU A 172 3.84 -8.45 16.45
N GLU A 173 3.17 -7.51 17.09
CA GLU A 173 1.80 -7.14 16.77
C GLU A 173 1.69 -6.34 15.46
N ILE A 174 2.78 -5.70 15.02
CA ILE A 174 2.75 -4.76 13.90
C ILE A 174 3.70 -5.14 12.75
N SER A 175 4.53 -6.17 12.91
CA SER A 175 5.52 -6.59 11.94
C SER A 175 4.93 -7.54 10.89
N PRO A 176 4.74 -7.13 9.62
CA PRO A 176 4.14 -7.99 8.60
C PRO A 176 4.86 -9.32 8.41
N LEU A 177 6.21 -9.33 8.50
CA LEU A 177 7.04 -10.53 8.36
C LEU A 177 6.71 -11.62 9.40
N HIS A 178 6.27 -11.22 10.59
CA HIS A 178 5.96 -12.14 11.68
C HIS A 178 4.50 -12.62 11.68
N ASN A 179 3.66 -12.01 10.85
CA ASN A 179 2.21 -12.23 10.82
C ASN A 179 1.71 -12.79 9.47
N ILE A 180 2.60 -13.36 8.65
CA ILE A 180 2.20 -13.99 7.40
C ILE A 180 1.44 -15.29 7.70
N THR A 181 0.18 -15.39 7.23
CA THR A 181 -0.71 -16.53 7.41
C THR A 181 -1.32 -16.98 6.08
N LYS A 182 -1.86 -18.19 6.03
CA LYS A 182 -2.54 -18.73 4.85
C LYS A 182 -3.63 -17.76 4.36
N GLY A 183 -3.67 -17.52 3.05
CA GLY A 183 -4.57 -16.55 2.44
C GLY A 183 -4.03 -15.12 2.43
N ALA A 184 -2.73 -14.90 2.70
CA ALA A 184 -2.08 -13.62 2.45
C ALA A 184 -2.23 -13.23 0.97
N PRO A 185 -2.46 -11.93 0.63
CA PRO A 185 -2.73 -11.49 -0.73
C PRO A 185 -1.53 -11.73 -1.67
N PRO A 186 -1.75 -12.02 -2.96
CA PRO A 186 -0.67 -12.04 -3.94
C PRO A 186 0.08 -10.71 -3.92
N THR A 187 1.41 -10.77 -3.93
CA THR A 187 2.28 -9.63 -3.65
C THR A 187 3.37 -9.49 -4.72
N ILE A 188 3.60 -8.26 -5.19
CA ILE A 188 4.81 -7.88 -5.94
C ILE A 188 5.67 -6.95 -5.09
N ILE A 189 6.99 -7.16 -5.12
CA ILE A 189 7.97 -6.43 -4.31
C ILE A 189 9.08 -5.90 -5.20
N PHE A 190 9.43 -4.62 -5.01
CA PHE A 190 10.59 -3.99 -5.62
C PHE A 190 11.57 -3.58 -4.54
N PHE A 191 12.83 -4.06 -4.62
CA PHE A 191 13.81 -3.83 -3.57
C PHE A 191 15.21 -3.54 -4.12
N GLY A 192 15.89 -2.54 -3.56
CA GLY A 192 17.25 -2.16 -3.95
C GLY A 192 18.31 -2.91 -3.16
N SER A 193 19.33 -3.49 -3.83
CA SER A 193 20.36 -4.29 -3.17
C SER A 193 21.29 -3.47 -2.25
N LYS A 194 21.35 -2.14 -2.42
CA LYS A 194 22.08 -1.21 -1.54
C LYS A 194 21.17 -0.36 -0.64
N ASP A 195 19.96 -0.85 -0.36
CA ASP A 195 19.09 -0.20 0.63
C ASP A 195 19.69 -0.34 2.04
N LYS A 196 20.00 0.82 2.65
CA LYS A 196 20.56 0.90 4.01
C LYS A 196 19.50 1.13 5.10
N THR A 197 18.25 1.35 4.70
CA THR A 197 17.13 1.66 5.60
C THR A 197 16.42 0.38 6.03
N THR A 198 16.18 -0.51 5.07
CA THR A 198 15.49 -1.78 5.30
C THR A 198 16.42 -2.93 4.86
N PRO A 199 16.61 -3.95 5.68
CA PRO A 199 17.49 -5.08 5.35
C PRO A 199 16.95 -5.89 4.16
N LEU A 200 17.81 -6.18 3.16
CA LEU A 200 17.46 -7.02 2.01
C LEU A 200 16.96 -8.40 2.44
N GLU A 201 17.58 -8.98 3.46
CA GLU A 201 17.23 -10.28 4.01
C GLU A 201 15.77 -10.36 4.47
N SER A 202 15.21 -9.24 4.95
CA SER A 202 13.78 -9.20 5.34
C SER A 202 12.86 -9.41 4.13
N SER A 203 13.21 -8.87 2.96
CA SER A 203 12.43 -9.07 1.72
C SER A 203 12.54 -10.51 1.20
N LYS A 204 13.73 -11.09 1.22
CA LYS A 204 13.94 -12.50 0.85
C LYS A 204 13.18 -13.44 1.78
N LEU A 205 13.22 -13.17 3.09
CA LEU A 205 12.51 -13.97 4.08
C LEU A 205 10.99 -13.82 3.94
N TYR A 206 10.51 -12.60 3.66
CA TYR A 206 9.09 -12.37 3.40
C TYR A 206 8.61 -13.16 2.17
N GLU A 207 9.34 -13.10 1.06
CA GLU A 207 9.03 -13.89 -0.16
C GLU A 207 9.02 -15.40 0.15
N LYS A 208 10.05 -15.91 0.86
CA LYS A 208 10.15 -17.32 1.25
C LYS A 208 8.92 -17.75 2.07
N LYS A 209 8.52 -16.96 3.06
CA LYS A 209 7.35 -17.26 3.90
C LYS A 209 6.04 -17.24 3.11
N MET A 210 5.85 -16.24 2.23
CA MET A 210 4.67 -16.14 1.37
C MET A 210 4.54 -17.39 0.48
N LYS A 211 5.62 -17.78 -0.19
CA LYS A 211 5.63 -18.98 -1.04
C LYS A 211 5.37 -20.27 -0.23
N ALA A 212 5.89 -20.36 0.99
CA ALA A 212 5.69 -21.53 1.86
C ALA A 212 4.21 -21.76 2.25
N ILE A 213 3.40 -20.72 2.28
CA ILE A 213 1.96 -20.81 2.54
C ILE A 213 1.11 -20.90 1.27
N GLY A 214 1.75 -21.04 0.08
CA GLY A 214 1.09 -21.10 -1.21
C GLY A 214 0.61 -19.75 -1.77
N SER A 215 1.05 -18.61 -1.20
CA SER A 215 0.71 -17.29 -1.72
C SER A 215 1.74 -16.84 -2.74
N ARG A 216 1.27 -16.28 -3.88
CA ARG A 216 2.15 -15.69 -4.90
C ARG A 216 2.92 -14.51 -4.30
N CYS A 217 4.24 -14.50 -4.51
CA CYS A 217 5.11 -13.39 -4.14
C CYS A 217 6.23 -13.24 -5.17
N ASP A 218 6.22 -12.13 -5.90
CA ASP A 218 7.16 -11.82 -6.98
C ASP A 218 8.15 -10.76 -6.46
N LEU A 219 9.38 -11.16 -6.12
CA LEU A 219 10.43 -10.25 -5.65
C LEU A 219 11.35 -9.84 -6.79
N PHE A 220 11.45 -8.54 -7.07
CA PHE A 220 12.39 -7.95 -8.02
C PHE A 220 13.48 -7.19 -7.29
N LEU A 221 14.74 -7.67 -7.45
CA LEU A 221 15.93 -7.03 -6.88
C LEU A 221 16.58 -6.13 -7.92
N TYR A 222 16.90 -4.90 -7.51
CA TYR A 222 17.56 -3.90 -8.34
C TYR A 222 18.99 -3.68 -7.82
N GLU A 223 19.95 -4.20 -8.59
CA GLU A 223 21.36 -4.16 -8.19
C GLU A 223 21.86 -2.71 -8.10
N GLY A 224 22.56 -2.38 -7.02
CA GLY A 224 23.10 -1.06 -6.74
C GLY A 224 22.06 -0.01 -6.35
N ALA A 225 20.77 -0.30 -6.43
CA ALA A 225 19.73 0.66 -6.08
C ALA A 225 19.62 0.86 -4.56
N THR A 226 19.37 2.12 -4.16
CA THR A 226 19.23 2.54 -2.75
C THR A 226 17.77 2.70 -2.36
N HIS A 227 17.51 3.11 -1.12
CA HIS A 227 16.14 3.38 -0.65
C HIS A 227 15.42 4.41 -1.52
N SER A 228 14.12 4.21 -1.80
CA SER A 228 13.27 5.08 -2.65
C SER A 228 13.68 5.18 -4.12
N PHE A 229 14.49 4.25 -4.64
CA PHE A 229 14.96 4.20 -6.02
C PHE A 229 13.81 4.23 -7.05
N PHE A 230 12.70 3.60 -6.73
CA PHE A 230 11.51 3.46 -7.59
C PHE A 230 10.86 4.79 -8.02
N ASN A 231 11.25 5.91 -7.43
CA ASN A 231 10.78 7.25 -7.80
C ASN A 231 11.68 7.94 -8.85
N LYS A 232 12.79 7.31 -9.29
CA LYS A 232 13.85 7.95 -10.07
C LYS A 232 14.05 7.29 -11.44
N GLY A 233 14.12 8.13 -12.49
CA GLY A 233 14.57 7.73 -13.82
C GLY A 233 13.97 6.44 -14.34
N ASN A 234 14.79 5.57 -14.90
CA ASN A 234 14.36 4.29 -15.48
C ASN A 234 13.79 3.32 -14.44
N TYR A 235 14.20 3.43 -13.17
CA TYR A 235 13.62 2.59 -12.11
C TYR A 235 12.13 2.87 -11.91
N PHE A 236 11.72 4.14 -12.01
CA PHE A 236 10.31 4.48 -11.95
C PHE A 236 9.51 3.82 -13.07
N ILE A 237 10.02 3.90 -14.31
CA ILE A 237 9.38 3.30 -15.48
C ILE A 237 9.28 1.77 -15.34
N ASP A 238 10.38 1.12 -14.99
CA ASP A 238 10.44 -0.33 -14.90
C ASP A 238 9.58 -0.90 -13.76
N THR A 239 9.64 -0.29 -12.57
CA THR A 239 8.79 -0.74 -11.44
C THR A 239 7.32 -0.54 -11.72
N LEU A 240 6.95 0.56 -12.41
CA LEU A 240 5.57 0.83 -12.76
C LEU A 240 5.05 -0.11 -13.86
N ARG A 241 5.88 -0.42 -14.86
CA ARG A 241 5.56 -1.41 -15.90
C ARG A 241 5.35 -2.81 -15.30
N LYS A 242 6.23 -3.24 -14.40
CA LYS A 242 6.07 -4.53 -13.69
C LYS A 242 4.84 -4.55 -12.78
N THR A 243 4.51 -3.42 -12.15
CA THR A 243 3.25 -3.26 -11.40
C THR A 243 2.03 -3.47 -12.28
N ASP A 244 2.02 -2.85 -13.48
CA ASP A 244 0.94 -2.98 -14.46
C ASP A 244 0.77 -4.45 -14.89
N LEU A 245 1.85 -5.11 -15.31
CA LEU A 245 1.84 -6.53 -15.70
C LEU A 245 1.38 -7.45 -14.56
N PHE A 246 1.80 -7.20 -13.34
CA PHE A 246 1.34 -7.94 -12.17
C PHE A 246 -0.17 -7.76 -11.95
N LEU A 247 -0.66 -6.53 -11.96
CA LEU A 247 -2.08 -6.22 -11.81
C LEU A 247 -2.91 -6.80 -12.95
N LYS A 248 -2.39 -6.74 -14.20
CA LYS A 248 -3.00 -7.41 -15.36
C LYS A 248 -3.11 -8.92 -15.13
N SER A 249 -2.06 -9.58 -14.66
CA SER A 249 -2.07 -11.03 -14.40
C SER A 249 -3.09 -11.47 -13.35
N LEU A 250 -3.56 -10.53 -12.52
CA LEU A 250 -4.61 -10.73 -11.51
C LEU A 250 -6.00 -10.25 -11.98
N GLY A 251 -6.11 -9.78 -13.23
CA GLY A 251 -7.35 -9.28 -13.82
C GLY A 251 -7.79 -7.91 -13.28
N TYR A 252 -6.85 -7.05 -12.88
CA TYR A 252 -7.14 -5.66 -12.52
C TYR A 252 -7.09 -4.74 -13.73
N LEU A 253 -6.30 -5.07 -14.73
CA LEU A 253 -6.04 -4.29 -15.93
C LEU A 253 -6.14 -5.16 -17.18
N ASP A 254 -6.49 -4.54 -18.30
CA ASP A 254 -6.53 -5.15 -19.64
C ASP A 254 -5.50 -4.49 -20.55
N GLY A 255 -5.11 -5.20 -21.62
CA GLY A 255 -4.16 -4.72 -22.63
C GLY A 255 -2.71 -4.66 -22.12
N GLU A 256 -1.81 -4.08 -22.91
CA GLU A 256 -0.40 -3.95 -22.57
C GLU A 256 -0.11 -2.64 -21.80
N PRO A 257 0.96 -2.59 -20.96
CA PRO A 257 1.40 -1.35 -20.34
C PRO A 257 1.63 -0.23 -21.36
N THR A 258 1.24 0.99 -21.00
CA THR A 258 1.37 2.19 -21.85
C THR A 258 2.55 3.07 -21.47
N ILE A 259 3.53 2.53 -20.74
CA ILE A 259 4.73 3.20 -20.24
C ILE A 259 6.00 2.47 -20.68
#